data_725501eebe997dab061c3d97b0cfeb67
#
_entry.id   725501eebe997dab061c3d97b0cfeb67
#
_cell.length_a   1.000
_cell.length_b   1.000
_cell.length_c   1.000
_cell.angle_alpha   90.00
_cell.angle_beta   90.00
_cell.angle_gamma   90.00
#
_symmetry.space_group_name_H-M   'P 1'
#
loop_
_entity.id
_entity.type
_entity.pdbx_description
1 polymer ?
#
loop_
_entity_poly.entity_id
_entity_poly.type
_entity_poly.pdbx_seq_one_letter_code
_entity_poly.pdbx_strand_id
1 'polypeptide(L)'
;MPLRVLKKRQKDLATWGKTEQAEFEQIMGVRGDKEIEHTYYICDMENTDTYHRPEVEKTSVYEFMKKSVDRMCYIMEQLHVDSNPVEVSQVDPCSNELGSVPDKRVYKYGNFVNRTFTNEYSAFVKRDATCICPPDKYKEQLEINIGYNFYSKKLMGADSKASTLCHEISHFYRVENKDEIWASEKNKKESRGPWGGVGTDDLPNDGDYKHAISEDGENIYIKYRKDLKESHSPDVFKNAYNFELYFELNDNECEITNK
;
A
#
# COMPACT_ATOMS: atom_id res chain seq x y z
N MET A 1 -13.74 6.74 -0.16
CA MET A 1 -12.84 7.71 -0.81
C MET A 1 -11.59 7.06 -1.40
N PRO A 2 -10.73 6.35 -0.65
CA PRO A 2 -9.54 5.73 -1.24
C PRO A 2 -9.86 4.79 -2.41
N LEU A 3 -10.92 4.00 -2.29
CA LEU A 3 -11.37 3.14 -3.38
C LEU A 3 -11.76 3.93 -4.65
N ARG A 4 -12.33 5.13 -4.50
CA ARG A 4 -12.66 5.99 -5.65
C ARG A 4 -11.39 6.47 -6.37
N VAL A 5 -10.35 6.85 -5.63
CA VAL A 5 -9.03 7.20 -6.17
C VAL A 5 -8.41 6.01 -6.92
N LEU A 6 -8.39 4.84 -6.27
CA LEU A 6 -7.88 3.62 -6.88
C LEU A 6 -8.61 3.22 -8.16
N LYS A 7 -9.95 3.28 -8.17
CA LYS A 7 -10.76 3.01 -9.38
C LYS A 7 -10.50 4.01 -10.51
N LYS A 8 -10.24 5.28 -10.18
CA LYS A 8 -9.84 6.27 -11.18
C LYS A 8 -8.49 5.89 -11.80
N ARG A 9 -7.48 5.56 -10.98
CA ARG A 9 -6.16 5.14 -11.45
C ARG A 9 -6.21 3.80 -12.22
N GLN A 10 -7.06 2.88 -11.81
CA GLN A 10 -7.32 1.64 -12.55
C GLN A 10 -7.86 1.94 -13.96
N LYS A 11 -8.80 2.89 -14.08
CA LYS A 11 -9.34 3.34 -15.37
C LYS A 11 -8.27 4.02 -16.23
N ASP A 12 -7.42 4.89 -15.64
CA ASP A 12 -6.33 5.57 -16.36
C ASP A 12 -5.35 4.56 -16.94
N LEU A 13 -4.96 3.56 -16.14
CA LEU A 13 -4.09 2.47 -16.58
C LEU A 13 -4.76 1.57 -17.65
N ALA A 14 -6.08 1.38 -17.59
CA ALA A 14 -6.81 0.63 -18.62
C ALA A 14 -6.91 1.42 -19.94
N THR A 15 -7.03 2.75 -19.90
CA THR A 15 -7.06 3.61 -21.08
C THR A 15 -5.68 3.74 -21.71
N TRP A 16 -4.67 4.04 -20.90
CA TRP A 16 -3.25 4.18 -21.21
C TRP A 16 -2.96 4.95 -22.52
N GLY A 17 -3.70 6.01 -22.75
CA GLY A 17 -3.49 6.92 -23.88
C GLY A 17 -2.32 7.88 -23.65
N LYS A 18 -2.07 8.77 -24.60
CA LYS A 18 -0.96 9.75 -24.50
C LYS A 18 -1.07 10.64 -23.26
N THR A 19 -2.27 11.01 -22.87
CA THR A 19 -2.53 11.87 -21.71
C THR A 19 -2.18 11.14 -20.42
N GLU A 20 -2.66 9.91 -20.25
CA GLU A 20 -2.40 9.11 -19.07
C GLU A 20 -0.92 8.76 -18.93
N GLN A 21 -0.25 8.45 -20.05
CA GLN A 21 1.20 8.20 -20.06
C GLN A 21 2.01 9.44 -19.67
N ALA A 22 1.64 10.61 -20.19
CA ALA A 22 2.32 11.87 -19.87
C ALA A 22 2.12 12.28 -18.40
N GLU A 23 0.89 12.14 -17.88
CA GLU A 23 0.60 12.37 -16.47
C GLU A 23 1.39 11.41 -15.56
N PHE A 24 1.37 10.12 -15.91
CA PHE A 24 2.11 9.10 -15.17
C PHE A 24 3.61 9.42 -15.11
N GLU A 25 4.24 9.72 -16.26
CA GLU A 25 5.66 10.07 -16.32
C GLU A 25 5.96 11.35 -15.54
N GLN A 26 5.08 12.33 -15.60
CA GLN A 26 5.20 13.58 -14.82
C GLN A 26 5.17 13.31 -13.31
N ILE A 27 4.32 12.39 -12.84
CA ILE A 27 4.19 12.06 -11.42
C ILE A 27 5.33 11.18 -10.96
N MET A 28 5.60 10.08 -11.67
CA MET A 28 6.54 9.05 -11.24
C MET A 28 8.00 9.31 -11.69
N GLY A 29 8.21 10.17 -12.68
CA GLY A 29 9.54 10.43 -13.26
C GLY A 29 10.05 9.30 -14.15
N VAL A 30 9.29 8.23 -14.37
CA VAL A 30 9.71 7.04 -15.12
C VAL A 30 8.65 6.67 -16.15
N ARG A 31 9.08 6.32 -17.35
CA ARG A 31 8.16 5.93 -18.44
C ARG A 31 7.59 4.53 -18.22
N GLY A 32 6.36 4.33 -18.68
CA GLY A 32 5.66 3.06 -18.55
C GLY A 32 6.26 1.88 -19.30
N ASP A 33 7.03 2.15 -20.37
CA ASP A 33 7.70 1.12 -21.18
C ASP A 33 9.04 0.65 -20.61
N LYS A 34 9.56 1.29 -19.56
CA LYS A 34 10.81 0.89 -18.91
C LYS A 34 10.63 -0.45 -18.19
N GLU A 35 11.63 -1.33 -18.33
CA GLU A 35 11.66 -2.58 -17.55
C GLU A 35 12.15 -2.33 -16.12
N ILE A 36 11.53 -3.02 -15.17
CA ILE A 36 11.92 -3.06 -13.76
C ILE A 36 11.94 -4.49 -13.24
N GLU A 37 12.70 -4.68 -12.17
CA GLU A 37 12.70 -5.90 -11.37
C GLU A 37 12.00 -5.61 -10.04
N HIS A 38 11.08 -6.48 -9.64
CA HIS A 38 10.47 -6.39 -8.33
C HIS A 38 10.31 -7.77 -7.70
N THR A 39 10.32 -7.78 -6.36
CA THR A 39 10.20 -8.99 -5.58
C THR A 39 8.74 -9.26 -5.23
N TYR A 40 8.36 -10.53 -5.30
CA TYR A 40 7.10 -11.03 -4.78
C TYR A 40 7.35 -12.33 -4.00
N TYR A 41 6.35 -12.77 -3.26
CA TYR A 41 6.45 -13.96 -2.43
C TYR A 41 5.47 -15.03 -2.92
N ILE A 42 5.92 -16.27 -2.96
CA ILE A 42 5.04 -17.40 -3.28
C ILE A 42 4.52 -17.99 -1.98
N CYS A 43 3.18 -18.12 -1.90
CA CYS A 43 2.51 -18.87 -0.85
C CYS A 43 2.33 -20.32 -1.30
N ASP A 44 2.92 -21.25 -0.55
CA ASP A 44 2.72 -22.70 -0.73
C ASP A 44 1.76 -23.21 0.36
N MET A 45 0.52 -23.48 -0.01
CA MET A 45 -0.53 -23.94 0.90
C MET A 45 -0.26 -25.34 1.48
N GLU A 46 0.52 -26.17 0.78
CA GLU A 46 0.82 -27.54 1.21
C GLU A 46 2.00 -27.60 2.19
N ASN A 47 2.86 -26.57 2.17
CA ASN A 47 4.06 -26.51 3.00
C ASN A 47 4.10 -25.24 3.84
N THR A 48 3.48 -25.28 5.01
CA THR A 48 3.33 -24.15 5.92
C THR A 48 4.66 -23.58 6.44
N ASP A 49 5.76 -24.31 6.31
CA ASP A 49 7.09 -23.87 6.76
C ASP A 49 7.84 -23.02 5.72
N THR A 50 7.31 -22.92 4.48
CA THR A 50 7.96 -22.21 3.37
C THR A 50 7.12 -21.07 2.81
N TYR A 51 6.38 -20.37 3.66
CA TYR A 51 5.41 -19.35 3.28
C TYR A 51 5.93 -18.20 2.39
N HIS A 52 7.24 -18.00 2.33
CA HIS A 52 7.78 -16.74 1.81
C HIS A 52 9.04 -16.94 0.99
N ARG A 53 8.99 -17.81 -0.02
CA ARG A 53 10.07 -17.82 -0.98
C ARG A 53 10.00 -16.56 -1.83
N PRO A 54 10.99 -15.66 -1.75
CA PRO A 54 11.05 -14.50 -2.61
C PRO A 54 11.39 -14.92 -4.04
N GLU A 55 10.67 -14.39 -4.99
CA GLU A 55 10.91 -14.51 -6.42
C GLU A 55 11.06 -13.11 -7.02
N VAL A 56 11.75 -13.02 -8.15
CA VAL A 56 11.94 -11.75 -8.86
C VAL A 56 11.27 -11.84 -10.23
N GLU A 57 10.39 -10.90 -10.51
CA GLU A 57 9.77 -10.73 -11.83
C GLU A 57 10.39 -9.53 -12.55
N LYS A 58 10.68 -9.72 -13.84
CA LYS A 58 11.00 -8.62 -14.77
C LYS A 58 9.73 -8.27 -15.54
N THR A 59 9.36 -7.00 -15.51
CA THR A 59 8.15 -6.53 -16.18
C THR A 59 8.27 -5.07 -16.56
N SER A 60 7.41 -4.58 -17.46
CA SER A 60 7.34 -3.15 -17.72
C SER A 60 6.73 -2.42 -16.52
N VAL A 61 7.12 -1.15 -16.35
CA VAL A 61 6.52 -0.26 -15.34
C VAL A 61 4.99 -0.21 -15.47
N TYR A 62 4.49 -0.16 -16.70
CA TYR A 62 3.05 -0.16 -16.96
C TYR A 62 2.35 -1.41 -16.40
N GLU A 63 2.85 -2.60 -16.74
CA GLU A 63 2.25 -3.85 -16.27
C GLU A 63 2.39 -4.01 -14.75
N PHE A 64 3.52 -3.58 -14.19
CA PHE A 64 3.70 -3.53 -12.74
C PHE A 64 2.65 -2.65 -12.06
N MET A 65 2.47 -1.41 -12.53
CA MET A 65 1.51 -0.47 -11.94
C MET A 65 0.07 -0.93 -12.10
N LYS A 66 -0.27 -1.50 -13.25
CA LYS A 66 -1.60 -2.06 -13.49
C LYS A 66 -1.93 -3.17 -12.48
N LYS A 67 -1.03 -4.16 -12.35
CA LYS A 67 -1.17 -5.24 -11.36
C LYS A 67 -1.21 -4.70 -9.93
N SER A 68 -0.39 -3.71 -9.61
CA SER A 68 -0.32 -3.10 -8.27
C SER A 68 -1.62 -2.39 -7.91
N VAL A 69 -2.15 -1.56 -8.81
CA VAL A 69 -3.42 -0.85 -8.58
C VAL A 69 -4.60 -1.82 -8.48
N ASP A 70 -4.63 -2.89 -9.28
CA ASP A 70 -5.66 -3.94 -9.20
C ASP A 70 -5.64 -4.62 -7.82
N ARG A 71 -4.44 -4.93 -7.29
CA ARG A 71 -4.27 -5.51 -5.95
C ARG A 71 -4.71 -4.55 -4.85
N MET A 72 -4.32 -3.29 -4.94
CA MET A 72 -4.73 -2.26 -3.98
C MET A 72 -6.25 -2.04 -4.00
N CYS A 73 -6.89 -2.07 -5.17
CA CYS A 73 -8.36 -2.06 -5.27
C CYS A 73 -8.97 -3.25 -4.52
N TYR A 74 -8.45 -4.45 -4.75
CA TYR A 74 -8.94 -5.66 -4.10
C TYR A 74 -8.80 -5.59 -2.57
N ILE A 75 -7.63 -5.16 -2.05
CA ILE A 75 -7.44 -4.96 -0.61
C ILE A 75 -8.45 -3.96 -0.07
N MET A 76 -8.58 -2.80 -0.72
CA MET A 76 -9.47 -1.74 -0.27
C MET A 76 -10.95 -2.17 -0.24
N GLU A 77 -11.36 -3.06 -1.16
CA GLU A 77 -12.70 -3.64 -1.18
C GLU A 77 -12.96 -4.65 -0.04
N GLN A 78 -11.88 -5.23 0.53
CA GLN A 78 -11.98 -6.13 1.68
C GLN A 78 -12.03 -5.38 3.02
N LEU A 79 -11.50 -4.15 3.07
CA LEU A 79 -11.49 -3.37 4.30
C LEU A 79 -12.90 -2.92 4.70
N HIS A 80 -13.24 -3.12 5.96
CA HIS A 80 -14.51 -2.71 6.53
C HIS A 80 -14.33 -2.07 7.89
N VAL A 81 -15.31 -1.28 8.29
CA VAL A 81 -15.39 -0.63 9.60
C VAL A 81 -16.58 -1.21 10.36
N ASP A 82 -16.33 -1.79 11.52
CA ASP A 82 -17.40 -2.24 12.40
C ASP A 82 -17.88 -1.12 13.30
N SER A 83 -19.20 -1.09 13.55
CA SER A 83 -19.79 -0.15 14.50
C SER A 83 -19.53 -0.56 15.96
N ASN A 84 -19.24 -1.83 16.22
CA ASN A 84 -18.96 -2.36 17.54
C ASN A 84 -17.46 -2.65 17.68
N PRO A 85 -16.71 -1.77 18.36
CA PRO A 85 -15.27 -1.97 18.52
C PRO A 85 -14.94 -3.08 19.50
N VAL A 86 -13.82 -3.74 19.24
CA VAL A 86 -13.21 -4.71 20.15
C VAL A 86 -11.97 -4.08 20.78
N GLU A 87 -11.81 -4.21 22.08
CA GLU A 87 -10.60 -3.78 22.76
C GLU A 87 -9.45 -4.72 22.40
N VAL A 88 -8.33 -4.16 21.99
CA VAL A 88 -7.14 -4.91 21.57
C VAL A 88 -5.92 -4.49 22.39
N SER A 89 -4.82 -5.19 22.22
CA SER A 89 -3.56 -4.90 22.93
C SER A 89 -3.09 -3.47 22.67
N GLN A 90 -2.54 -2.84 23.70
CA GLN A 90 -1.89 -1.53 23.61
C GLN A 90 -0.48 -1.59 23.02
N VAL A 91 0.08 -2.79 22.82
CA VAL A 91 1.43 -2.95 22.28
C VAL A 91 1.44 -2.46 20.84
N ASP A 92 2.34 -1.54 20.55
CA ASP A 92 2.63 -1.12 19.18
C ASP A 92 3.26 -2.31 18.41
N PRO A 93 2.62 -2.83 17.35
CA PRO A 93 3.18 -3.95 16.60
C PRO A 93 4.47 -3.60 15.85
N CYS A 94 4.78 -2.30 15.68
CA CYS A 94 5.98 -1.83 15.01
C CYS A 94 7.11 -1.45 15.98
N SER A 95 6.84 -1.34 17.28
CA SER A 95 7.87 -1.06 18.27
C SER A 95 8.38 -2.34 18.91
N ASN A 96 9.71 -2.50 18.95
CA ASN A 96 10.37 -3.50 19.80
C ASN A 96 10.36 -3.09 21.28
N GLU A 97 9.87 -1.91 21.61
CA GLU A 97 9.76 -1.41 22.96
C GLU A 97 8.39 -1.77 23.53
N LEU A 98 8.38 -2.52 24.60
CA LEU A 98 7.25 -2.76 25.51
C LEU A 98 6.88 -1.45 26.24
N GLY A 99 6.51 -0.43 25.50
CA GLY A 99 5.99 0.82 26.02
C GLY A 99 4.51 0.65 26.33
N SER A 100 4.17 0.10 27.51
CA SER A 100 2.82 0.24 28.04
C SER A 100 2.56 1.72 28.27
N VAL A 101 1.72 2.33 27.43
CA VAL A 101 1.13 3.64 27.75
C VAL A 101 0.07 3.37 28.79
N PRO A 102 0.26 3.75 30.08
CA PRO A 102 -0.71 3.48 31.11
C PRO A 102 -2.06 4.12 30.74
N ASP A 103 -3.14 3.41 30.96
CA ASP A 103 -4.52 3.88 30.92
C ASP A 103 -5.12 4.28 29.56
N LYS A 104 -4.54 3.93 28.42
CA LYS A 104 -5.19 4.17 27.13
C LYS A 104 -5.68 2.86 26.52
N ARG A 105 -6.98 2.75 26.37
CA ARG A 105 -7.61 1.62 25.68
C ARG A 105 -7.48 1.80 24.19
N VAL A 106 -7.08 0.72 23.50
CA VAL A 106 -7.00 0.65 22.05
C VAL A 106 -8.18 -0.14 21.54
N TYR A 107 -8.87 0.39 20.56
CA TYR A 107 -10.05 -0.22 19.97
C TYR A 107 -9.84 -0.51 18.49
N LYS A 108 -10.25 -1.72 18.10
CA LYS A 108 -10.30 -2.15 16.71
C LYS A 108 -11.74 -2.08 16.20
N TYR A 109 -11.90 -1.43 15.05
CA TYR A 109 -13.17 -1.23 14.33
C TYR A 109 -13.06 -1.96 12.99
N GLY A 110 -13.42 -3.24 12.93
CA GLY A 110 -13.18 -4.08 11.75
C GLY A 110 -11.69 -4.19 11.44
N ASN A 111 -11.27 -3.67 10.29
CA ASN A 111 -9.85 -3.68 9.90
C ASN A 111 -9.04 -2.50 10.45
N PHE A 112 -9.66 -1.54 11.14
CA PHE A 112 -8.99 -0.32 11.59
C PHE A 112 -8.77 -0.32 13.10
N VAL A 113 -7.52 -0.08 13.52
CA VAL A 113 -7.13 0.05 14.92
C VAL A 113 -6.87 1.51 15.25
N ASN A 114 -7.56 2.03 16.24
CA ASN A 114 -7.39 3.41 16.68
C ASN A 114 -6.20 3.52 17.65
N ARG A 115 -5.12 4.16 17.22
CA ARG A 115 -3.91 4.43 17.99
C ARG A 115 -3.64 5.92 18.14
N THR A 116 -4.68 6.70 18.37
CA THR A 116 -4.62 8.17 18.47
C THR A 116 -3.75 8.71 19.63
N PHE A 117 -3.23 7.86 20.48
CA PHE A 117 -2.28 8.27 21.52
C PHE A 117 -0.85 8.48 20.98
N THR A 118 -0.56 8.08 19.73
CA THR A 118 0.74 8.30 19.10
C THR A 118 0.66 9.48 18.15
N ASN A 119 1.62 10.39 18.24
CA ASN A 119 1.73 11.55 17.35
C ASN A 119 2.80 11.34 16.27
N GLU A 120 3.45 10.19 16.24
CA GLU A 120 4.63 9.95 15.39
C GLU A 120 4.24 9.67 13.94
N TYR A 121 3.05 9.09 13.70
CA TYR A 121 2.60 8.75 12.34
C TYR A 121 1.12 9.04 12.12
N SER A 122 0.73 9.08 10.85
CA SER A 122 -0.68 9.20 10.44
C SER A 122 -1.36 7.83 10.42
N ALA A 123 -0.71 6.83 9.85
CA ALA A 123 -1.17 5.45 9.82
C ALA A 123 0.04 4.51 9.69
N PHE A 124 -0.16 3.22 9.89
CA PHE A 124 0.81 2.17 9.58
C PHE A 124 0.15 0.81 9.46
N VAL A 125 0.81 -0.12 8.76
CA VAL A 125 0.37 -1.50 8.59
C VAL A 125 1.47 -2.49 8.99
N LYS A 126 1.05 -3.70 9.35
CA LYS A 126 1.97 -4.83 9.49
C LYS A 126 2.11 -5.50 8.13
N ARG A 127 3.28 -5.36 7.51
CA ARG A 127 3.54 -5.73 6.11
C ARG A 127 3.31 -7.21 5.80
N ASP A 128 3.63 -8.07 6.73
CA ASP A 128 3.53 -9.53 6.61
C ASP A 128 2.09 -10.06 6.80
N ALA A 129 1.13 -9.21 7.15
CA ALA A 129 -0.25 -9.61 7.37
C ALA A 129 -0.88 -10.31 6.14
N THR A 130 -0.40 -9.97 4.94
CA THR A 130 -0.89 -10.58 3.69
C THR A 130 -0.20 -11.90 3.32
N CYS A 131 0.79 -12.30 4.09
CA CYS A 131 1.52 -13.54 3.86
C CYS A 131 0.86 -14.77 4.50
N ILE A 132 -0.29 -14.61 5.11
CA ILE A 132 -0.95 -15.70 5.82
C ILE A 132 -1.98 -16.37 4.91
N CYS A 133 -1.71 -17.60 4.53
CA CYS A 133 -2.67 -18.49 3.92
C CYS A 133 -3.42 -19.25 5.04
N PRO A 134 -4.70 -19.55 4.86
CA PRO A 134 -5.54 -19.56 3.69
C PRO A 134 -6.33 -18.25 3.46
N PRO A 135 -6.87 -18.07 2.23
CA PRO A 135 -7.58 -16.84 1.82
C PRO A 135 -8.82 -16.50 2.65
N ASP A 136 -9.47 -17.47 3.27
CA ASP A 136 -10.63 -17.26 4.13
C ASP A 136 -10.31 -16.43 5.38
N LYS A 137 -9.06 -16.43 5.83
CA LYS A 137 -8.57 -15.60 6.95
C LYS A 137 -7.95 -14.29 6.51
N TYR A 138 -7.72 -14.08 5.22
CA TYR A 138 -7.05 -12.90 4.68
C TYR A 138 -7.70 -11.57 5.13
N LYS A 139 -9.03 -11.50 5.05
CA LYS A 139 -9.78 -10.30 5.47
C LYS A 139 -9.62 -9.95 6.93
N GLU A 140 -9.55 -10.97 7.79
CA GLU A 140 -9.43 -10.78 9.25
C GLU A 140 -8.05 -10.30 9.65
N GLN A 141 -7.06 -10.50 8.78
CA GLN A 141 -5.66 -10.19 9.04
C GLN A 141 -5.23 -8.83 8.50
N LEU A 142 -5.98 -8.28 7.53
CA LEU A 142 -5.76 -6.92 7.08
C LEU A 142 -6.03 -5.96 8.24
N GLU A 143 -5.00 -5.26 8.68
CA GLU A 143 -5.10 -4.31 9.77
C GLU A 143 -4.37 -3.02 9.41
N ILE A 144 -5.07 -1.90 9.54
CA ILE A 144 -4.52 -0.56 9.37
C ILE A 144 -4.63 0.15 10.72
N ASN A 145 -3.48 0.52 11.25
CA ASN A 145 -3.38 1.29 12.49
C ASN A 145 -3.45 2.77 12.16
N ILE A 146 -4.36 3.48 12.81
CA ILE A 146 -4.65 4.90 12.58
C ILE A 146 -4.09 5.72 13.73
N GLY A 147 -3.10 6.56 13.46
CA GLY A 147 -2.50 7.48 14.40
C GLY A 147 -3.23 8.83 14.48
N TYR A 148 -2.77 9.67 15.40
CA TYR A 148 -3.41 10.97 15.66
C TYR A 148 -3.40 11.90 14.44
N ASN A 149 -2.29 11.96 13.73
CA ASN A 149 -2.11 12.89 12.60
C ASN A 149 -3.06 12.60 11.43
N PHE A 150 -3.56 11.38 11.30
CA PHE A 150 -4.53 11.02 10.26
C PHE A 150 -5.83 11.82 10.36
N TYR A 151 -6.29 12.13 11.57
CA TYR A 151 -7.58 12.79 11.75
C TYR A 151 -7.60 14.22 11.25
N SER A 152 -6.47 14.93 11.32
CA SER A 152 -6.33 16.32 10.84
C SER A 152 -6.20 16.43 9.33
N LYS A 153 -5.84 15.32 8.63
CA LYS A 153 -5.69 15.34 7.17
C LYS A 153 -7.04 15.61 6.46
N LYS A 154 -6.97 16.34 5.34
CA LYS A 154 -8.09 16.47 4.42
C LYS A 154 -8.49 15.13 3.81
N LEU A 155 -9.64 15.04 3.22
CA LEU A 155 -10.17 13.78 2.71
C LEU A 155 -9.46 13.29 1.45
N MET A 156 -9.16 14.22 0.49
CA MET A 156 -8.57 13.92 -0.82
C MET A 156 -7.52 14.98 -1.21
N GLY A 157 -6.74 14.70 -2.24
CA GLY A 157 -5.64 15.52 -2.71
C GLY A 157 -4.31 15.17 -2.04
N ALA A 158 -3.35 16.07 -2.14
CA ALA A 158 -2.00 15.86 -1.56
C ALA A 158 -2.07 15.71 -0.05
N ASP A 159 -1.28 14.80 0.51
CA ASP A 159 -1.20 14.49 1.95
C ASP A 159 -2.59 14.31 2.59
N SER A 160 -3.43 13.51 1.97
CA SER A 160 -4.83 13.30 2.37
C SER A 160 -5.04 11.96 3.06
N LYS A 161 -6.23 11.78 3.67
CA LYS A 161 -6.65 10.48 4.20
C LYS A 161 -6.69 9.40 3.11
N ALA A 162 -7.10 9.78 1.89
CA ALA A 162 -7.17 8.85 0.78
C ALA A 162 -5.77 8.43 0.30
N SER A 163 -4.84 9.37 0.11
CA SER A 163 -3.47 9.06 -0.29
C SER A 163 -2.72 8.29 0.79
N THR A 164 -2.87 8.67 2.07
CA THR A 164 -2.29 7.94 3.21
C THR A 164 -2.76 6.48 3.26
N LEU A 165 -4.05 6.21 3.07
CA LEU A 165 -4.52 4.81 3.04
C LEU A 165 -4.00 4.04 1.82
N CYS A 166 -3.82 4.70 0.67
CA CYS A 166 -3.17 4.09 -0.49
C CYS A 166 -1.69 3.79 -0.21
N HIS A 167 -0.99 4.70 0.46
CA HIS A 167 0.38 4.51 0.94
C HIS A 167 0.46 3.25 1.81
N GLU A 168 -0.35 3.17 2.86
CA GLU A 168 -0.34 2.04 3.81
C GLU A 168 -0.63 0.70 3.13
N ILE A 169 -1.64 0.61 2.30
CA ILE A 169 -1.95 -0.65 1.62
C ILE A 169 -0.90 -1.06 0.58
N SER A 170 -0.08 -0.12 0.11
CA SER A 170 1.04 -0.43 -0.78
C SER A 170 2.16 -1.21 -0.09
N HIS A 171 2.30 -1.06 1.23
CA HIS A 171 3.29 -1.79 2.03
C HIS A 171 3.04 -3.29 2.11
N PHE A 172 1.78 -3.74 2.05
CA PHE A 172 1.51 -5.18 2.11
C PHE A 172 2.29 -5.92 1.03
N TYR A 173 2.96 -7.00 1.41
CA TYR A 173 3.75 -7.78 0.48
C TYR A 173 2.91 -8.29 -0.68
N ARG A 174 3.48 -8.29 -1.87
CA ARG A 174 2.89 -8.98 -3.01
C ARG A 174 3.07 -10.47 -2.82
N VAL A 175 1.95 -11.20 -2.75
CA VAL A 175 1.93 -12.65 -2.59
C VAL A 175 1.21 -13.26 -3.80
N GLU A 176 1.82 -14.27 -4.40
CA GLU A 176 1.22 -15.07 -5.46
C GLU A 176 0.91 -16.46 -4.90
N ASN A 177 -0.27 -16.96 -5.20
CA ASN A 177 -0.61 -18.35 -4.87
C ASN A 177 -0.03 -19.26 -5.94
N LYS A 178 0.74 -20.26 -5.53
CA LYS A 178 1.30 -21.28 -6.43
C LYS A 178 0.20 -22.00 -7.23
N ASP A 179 -0.93 -22.27 -6.61
CA ASP A 179 -2.05 -22.97 -7.25
C ASP A 179 -2.82 -22.09 -8.24
N GLU A 180 -2.84 -20.76 -8.06
CA GLU A 180 -3.49 -19.84 -9.00
C GLU A 180 -2.70 -19.67 -10.29
N ILE A 181 -1.39 -19.75 -10.24
CA ILE A 181 -0.55 -19.78 -11.44
C ILE A 181 -0.90 -20.99 -12.30
N TRP A 182 -1.27 -22.12 -11.68
CA TRP A 182 -1.67 -23.36 -12.37
C TRP A 182 -3.16 -23.44 -12.67
N ALA A 183 -4.02 -22.83 -11.85
CA ALA A 183 -5.47 -22.87 -12.00
C ALA A 183 -5.98 -21.89 -13.07
N SER A 184 -5.20 -20.86 -13.43
CA SER A 184 -5.59 -19.86 -14.43
C SER A 184 -5.83 -20.45 -15.82
N GLU A 185 -5.29 -21.63 -16.11
CA GLU A 185 -5.51 -22.34 -17.36
C GLU A 185 -6.74 -23.25 -17.36
N LYS A 186 -7.17 -23.74 -16.19
CA LYS A 186 -8.24 -24.74 -16.11
C LYS A 186 -9.61 -24.27 -15.59
N ASN A 187 -9.68 -23.24 -14.74
CA ASN A 187 -10.94 -22.81 -14.15
C ASN A 187 -11.04 -21.29 -13.95
N LYS A 188 -11.40 -20.56 -14.99
CA LYS A 188 -11.66 -19.10 -14.96
C LYS A 188 -12.82 -18.67 -14.04
N LYS A 189 -13.53 -19.58 -13.37
CA LYS A 189 -14.72 -19.28 -12.55
C LYS A 189 -14.46 -19.13 -11.06
N GLU A 190 -13.29 -19.51 -10.57
CA GLU A 190 -12.93 -19.42 -9.14
C GLU A 190 -11.61 -18.65 -8.91
N SER A 191 -11.26 -17.71 -9.79
CA SER A 191 -10.10 -16.84 -9.53
C SER A 191 -10.40 -16.02 -8.27
N ARG A 192 -9.95 -16.52 -7.14
CA ARG A 192 -9.80 -15.72 -5.93
C ARG A 192 -8.87 -14.60 -6.31
N GLY A 193 -9.29 -13.38 -6.07
CA GLY A 193 -8.56 -12.19 -6.51
C GLY A 193 -7.09 -12.18 -6.07
N PRO A 194 -6.30 -11.26 -6.59
CA PRO A 194 -4.87 -11.18 -6.31
C PRO A 194 -4.65 -11.03 -4.80
N TRP A 195 -3.73 -11.81 -4.23
CA TRP A 195 -3.39 -11.72 -2.82
C TRP A 195 -2.27 -10.72 -2.62
N GLY A 196 -2.28 -10.07 -1.47
CA GLY A 196 -1.24 -9.14 -1.10
C GLY A 196 -1.31 -7.79 -1.82
N GLY A 197 -0.37 -6.95 -1.46
CA GLY A 197 -0.24 -5.59 -1.94
C GLY A 197 0.83 -5.42 -3.01
N VAL A 198 1.64 -4.38 -2.85
CA VAL A 198 2.71 -4.01 -3.78
C VAL A 198 4.08 -4.37 -3.22
N GLY A 199 4.25 -4.27 -1.89
CA GLY A 199 5.51 -4.52 -1.19
C GLY A 199 6.44 -3.32 -1.19
N THR A 200 5.91 -2.11 -1.10
CA THR A 200 6.71 -0.89 -0.99
C THR A 200 7.33 -0.72 0.41
N ASP A 201 8.36 0.08 0.49
CA ASP A 201 9.03 0.49 1.72
C ASP A 201 8.94 2.00 1.93
N ASP A 202 9.14 2.46 3.17
CA ASP A 202 9.45 3.86 3.45
C ASP A 202 10.95 4.07 3.26
N LEU A 203 11.32 4.68 2.15
CA LEU A 203 12.71 4.94 1.83
C LEU A 203 13.09 6.41 2.13
N PRO A 204 14.31 6.65 2.63
CA PRO A 204 15.37 5.68 2.93
C PRO A 204 15.09 4.84 4.17
N ASN A 205 15.50 3.57 4.15
CA ASN A 205 15.40 2.66 5.30
C ASN A 205 16.54 2.92 6.30
N ASP A 206 16.56 4.07 6.95
CA ASP A 206 17.59 4.39 7.95
C ASP A 206 17.25 3.89 9.37
N GLY A 207 16.04 3.34 9.57
CA GLY A 207 15.61 2.70 10.81
C GLY A 207 15.43 3.63 12.01
N ASP A 208 15.73 4.91 11.88
CA ASP A 208 15.64 5.90 12.97
C ASP A 208 14.65 7.02 12.63
N TYR A 209 13.39 6.80 12.90
CA TYR A 209 12.31 7.79 12.73
C TYR A 209 12.52 9.09 13.53
N LYS A 210 13.43 9.09 14.52
CA LYS A 210 13.72 10.28 15.34
C LYS A 210 14.52 11.32 14.59
N HIS A 211 15.15 10.94 13.48
CA HIS A 211 15.98 11.82 12.64
C HIS A 211 15.40 12.02 11.23
N ALA A 212 14.08 12.04 11.10
CA ALA A 212 13.40 12.24 9.81
C ALA A 212 13.62 13.65 9.19
N ILE A 213 14.49 14.45 9.77
CA ILE A 213 14.87 15.79 9.29
C ILE A 213 16.35 15.77 8.90
N SER A 214 16.63 16.08 7.63
CA SER A 214 18.01 16.21 7.13
C SER A 214 18.72 17.43 7.73
N GLU A 215 20.05 17.51 7.56
CA GLU A 215 20.87 18.62 8.08
C GLU A 215 20.41 20.01 7.59
N ASP A 216 19.78 20.09 6.42
CA ASP A 216 19.18 21.29 5.83
C ASP A 216 17.73 21.57 6.30
N GLY A 217 17.19 20.76 7.22
CA GLY A 217 15.87 20.95 7.82
C GLY A 217 14.70 20.41 6.99
N GLU A 218 14.98 19.70 5.88
CA GLU A 218 13.95 19.06 5.05
C GLU A 218 13.65 17.64 5.58
N ASN A 219 12.40 17.21 5.43
CA ASN A 219 12.02 15.82 5.73
C ASN A 219 12.72 14.87 4.76
N ILE A 220 13.51 13.92 5.30
CA ILE A 220 14.34 13.00 4.50
C ILE A 220 13.54 12.16 3.53
N TYR A 221 12.33 11.73 3.88
CA TYR A 221 11.46 10.93 3.01
C TYR A 221 10.96 11.75 1.83
N ILE A 222 10.61 13.03 2.06
CA ILE A 222 10.19 13.96 1.00
C ILE A 222 11.35 14.26 0.06
N LYS A 223 12.54 14.52 0.61
CA LYS A 223 13.75 14.72 -0.18
C LYS A 223 14.09 13.50 -1.02
N TYR A 224 14.16 12.34 -0.39
CA TYR A 224 14.48 11.09 -1.11
C TYR A 224 13.48 10.75 -2.20
N ARG A 225 12.19 10.91 -1.94
CA ARG A 225 11.11 10.77 -2.93
C ARG A 225 11.35 11.65 -4.16
N LYS A 226 11.74 12.92 -3.94
CA LYS A 226 12.05 13.87 -4.99
C LYS A 226 13.28 13.45 -5.78
N ASP A 227 14.36 13.07 -5.09
CA ASP A 227 15.61 12.63 -5.71
C ASP A 227 15.42 11.39 -6.59
N LEU A 228 14.63 10.40 -6.14
CA LEU A 228 14.28 9.23 -6.93
C LEU A 228 13.53 9.60 -8.21
N LYS A 229 12.57 10.51 -8.12
CA LYS A 229 11.80 10.99 -9.28
C LYS A 229 12.70 11.76 -10.27
N GLU A 230 13.49 12.71 -9.79
CA GLU A 230 14.37 13.56 -10.62
C GLU A 230 15.49 12.76 -11.30
N SER A 231 15.99 11.73 -10.63
CA SER A 231 16.98 10.81 -11.20
C SER A 231 16.38 9.75 -12.12
N HIS A 232 15.06 9.73 -12.33
CA HIS A 232 14.36 8.71 -13.10
C HIS A 232 14.64 7.28 -12.60
N SER A 233 14.86 7.12 -11.29
CA SER A 233 15.19 5.84 -10.68
C SER A 233 14.01 4.89 -10.69
N PRO A 234 14.19 3.60 -11.03
CA PRO A 234 13.14 2.60 -10.89
C PRO A 234 12.75 2.33 -9.42
N ASP A 235 13.55 2.78 -8.45
CA ASP A 235 13.24 2.61 -7.03
C ASP A 235 12.05 3.47 -6.56
N VAL A 236 11.54 4.40 -7.41
CA VAL A 236 10.24 5.05 -7.18
C VAL A 236 9.11 4.03 -6.99
N PHE A 237 9.21 2.84 -7.58
CA PHE A 237 8.22 1.77 -7.45
C PHE A 237 8.40 0.90 -6.20
N LYS A 238 9.49 1.09 -5.48
CA LYS A 238 9.74 0.45 -4.19
C LYS A 238 9.41 1.38 -3.01
N ASN A 239 9.22 2.68 -3.27
CA ASN A 239 9.02 3.69 -2.24
C ASN A 239 7.54 4.05 -2.11
N ALA A 240 6.96 3.84 -0.92
CA ALA A 240 5.56 4.14 -0.62
C ALA A 240 5.22 5.62 -0.80
N TYR A 241 6.13 6.53 -0.47
CA TYR A 241 5.93 7.98 -0.69
C TYR A 241 5.83 8.38 -2.16
N ASN A 242 6.53 7.69 -3.07
CA ASN A 242 6.34 7.90 -4.51
C ASN A 242 5.02 7.31 -4.99
N PHE A 243 4.63 6.14 -4.46
CA PHE A 243 3.31 5.56 -4.72
C PHE A 243 2.18 6.49 -4.27
N GLU A 244 2.28 7.07 -3.08
CA GLU A 244 1.30 8.03 -2.56
C GLU A 244 1.03 9.17 -3.54
N LEU A 245 2.07 9.75 -4.16
CA LEU A 245 1.91 10.83 -5.15
C LEU A 245 0.96 10.46 -6.30
N TYR A 246 0.99 9.21 -6.75
CA TYR A 246 0.13 8.75 -7.83
C TYR A 246 -1.35 8.73 -7.43
N PHE A 247 -1.64 8.69 -6.13
CA PHE A 247 -3.00 8.66 -5.58
C PHE A 247 -3.46 9.99 -4.98
N GLU A 248 -2.67 11.05 -5.09
CA GLU A 248 -3.02 12.39 -4.62
C GLU A 248 -4.00 13.12 -5.56
N LEU A 249 -5.18 12.53 -5.77
CA LEU A 249 -6.23 13.12 -6.61
C LEU A 249 -7.20 13.95 -5.78
N ASN A 250 -7.66 15.08 -6.36
CA ASN A 250 -8.74 15.88 -5.80
C ASN A 250 -10.12 15.30 -6.20
N ASP A 251 -11.18 15.79 -5.56
CA ASP A 251 -12.54 15.28 -5.80
C ASP A 251 -13.00 15.41 -7.26
N ASN A 252 -12.71 16.54 -7.91
CA ASN A 252 -13.05 16.80 -9.31
C ASN A 252 -12.32 15.88 -10.30
N GLU A 253 -11.12 15.44 -9.97
CA GLU A 253 -10.32 14.52 -10.79
C GLU A 253 -10.84 13.07 -10.70
N CYS A 254 -11.54 12.75 -9.61
CA CYS A 254 -12.15 11.44 -9.39
C CYS A 254 -13.57 11.33 -9.96
N GLU A 255 -14.15 12.37 -10.54
CA GLU A 255 -15.45 12.29 -11.19
C GLU A 255 -15.33 11.43 -12.46
N ILE A 256 -15.90 10.23 -12.40
CA ILE A 256 -16.02 9.36 -13.57
C ILE A 256 -17.14 9.98 -14.41
N THR A 257 -16.78 10.84 -15.35
CA THR A 257 -17.73 11.22 -16.40
C THR A 257 -18.08 9.98 -17.20
N ASN A 258 -19.27 9.44 -16.97
CA ASN A 258 -19.88 8.44 -17.85
C ASN A 258 -20.15 9.16 -19.19
N LYS A 259 -19.16 9.10 -20.09
CA LYS A 259 -19.37 9.45 -21.50
C LYS A 259 -19.61 8.19 -22.28
#